data_1aa2a8ae83ef426b2f5f6e985802074b
#
_entry.id   1aa2a8ae83ef426b2f5f6e985802074b
#
_cell.length_a   1.000
_cell.length_b   1.000
_cell.length_c   1.000
_cell.angle_alpha   90.00
_cell.angle_beta   90.00
_cell.angle_gamma   90.00
#
_symmetry.space_group_name_H-M   'P 1'
#
loop_
_entity.id
_entity.type
_entity.pdbx_description
1 polymer ?
#
loop_
_entity_poly.entity_id
_entity_poly.type
_entity_poly.pdbx_seq_one_letter_code
_entity_poly.pdbx_strand_id
1 'polypeptide(L)'
;MTTTLLILDFSGTLSLEAVRFGTSERLAVALQQSGLQALGIDTERYWNDLVIPTWVEGSTTRIGLRALLSRKLQERGIPLAAAVRSAGRFTRTYMAASVIDPAWQPLFAILQYRQQTIPLIATDHYAEATFQIAGELAKLDWSARALRREHNRIKRVRVGPLQHTALAFIANSADLGVAKADPRFWQYVQIGLPRGVTQVIVVDDFGANENLADFYADPTRVERRRQQTISAIEEVFQISVQMIWFTLDRRIEEIIQKIIGSG
;
A
#
# COMPACT_ATOMS: atom_id res chain seq x y z
N MET A 1 16.11 8.04 -25.08
CA MET A 1 14.88 8.57 -24.42
C MET A 1 14.91 8.11 -22.97
N THR A 2 14.74 9.02 -22.02
CA THR A 2 14.74 8.72 -20.59
C THR A 2 13.37 8.14 -20.18
N THR A 3 13.34 6.94 -19.58
CA THR A 3 12.11 6.36 -19.03
C THR A 3 12.17 6.42 -17.52
N THR A 4 11.26 7.18 -16.90
CA THR A 4 11.18 7.38 -15.46
C THR A 4 10.24 6.37 -14.84
N LEU A 5 10.70 5.60 -13.85
CA LEU A 5 9.86 4.85 -12.94
C LEU A 5 9.50 5.74 -11.75
N LEU A 6 8.22 6.11 -11.64
CA LEU A 6 7.70 6.84 -10.50
C LEU A 6 7.04 5.87 -9.53
N ILE A 7 7.68 5.65 -8.40
CA ILE A 7 7.21 4.78 -7.32
C ILE A 7 6.50 5.65 -6.29
N LEU A 8 5.24 5.32 -6.01
CA LEU A 8 4.40 5.99 -5.04
C LEU A 8 3.97 4.97 -3.98
N ASP A 9 4.24 5.21 -2.72
CA ASP A 9 3.64 4.42 -1.67
C ASP A 9 2.15 4.73 -1.51
N PHE A 10 1.39 3.83 -0.89
CA PHE A 10 -0.05 3.99 -0.75
C PHE A 10 -0.47 4.49 0.63
N SER A 11 -0.28 3.71 1.69
CA SER A 11 -0.70 4.07 3.05
C SER A 11 0.25 5.13 3.63
N GLY A 12 -0.29 6.24 4.11
CA GLY A 12 0.54 7.34 4.63
C GLY A 12 1.13 8.27 3.56
N THR A 13 1.04 7.88 2.28
CA THR A 13 1.53 8.69 1.14
C THR A 13 0.37 9.09 0.23
N LEU A 14 -0.14 8.19 -0.60
CA LEU A 14 -1.29 8.47 -1.44
C LEU A 14 -2.60 8.50 -0.65
N SER A 15 -2.72 7.63 0.36
CA SER A 15 -3.91 7.51 1.21
C SER A 15 -3.63 7.98 2.63
N LEU A 16 -4.00 9.23 2.93
CA LEU A 16 -3.89 9.80 4.27
C LEU A 16 -5.03 9.31 5.18
N GLU A 17 -6.18 9.00 4.63
CA GLU A 17 -7.31 8.47 5.40
C GLU A 17 -7.05 7.04 5.90
N ALA A 18 -6.23 6.24 5.21
CA ALA A 18 -5.82 4.92 5.69
C ALA A 18 -5.09 5.03 7.05
N VAL A 19 -4.19 6.01 7.18
CA VAL A 19 -3.47 6.29 8.43
C VAL A 19 -4.39 6.85 9.50
N ARG A 20 -5.22 7.82 9.15
CA ARG A 20 -6.21 8.42 10.08
C ARG A 20 -7.20 7.40 10.62
N PHE A 21 -7.51 6.35 9.84
CA PHE A 21 -8.35 5.25 10.29
C PHE A 21 -7.76 4.52 11.50
N GLY A 22 -6.41 4.41 11.59
CA GLY A 22 -5.70 3.78 12.69
C GLY A 22 -5.67 4.59 13.99
N THR A 23 -6.13 5.86 14.00
CA THR A 23 -6.21 6.65 15.24
C THR A 23 -7.16 6.00 16.24
N SER A 24 -6.86 6.10 17.54
CA SER A 24 -7.61 5.41 18.59
C SER A 24 -9.12 5.68 18.53
N GLU A 25 -9.50 6.94 18.24
CA GLU A 25 -10.91 7.34 18.16
C GLU A 25 -11.63 6.71 16.95
N ARG A 26 -11.03 6.81 15.75
CA ARG A 26 -11.64 6.26 14.52
C ARG A 26 -11.64 4.74 14.54
N LEU A 27 -10.57 4.14 15.01
CA LEU A 27 -10.48 2.69 15.17
C LEU A 27 -11.55 2.17 16.14
N ALA A 28 -11.76 2.82 17.30
CA ALA A 28 -12.80 2.45 18.25
C ALA A 28 -14.20 2.48 17.61
N VAL A 29 -14.51 3.51 16.83
CA VAL A 29 -15.78 3.58 16.08
C VAL A 29 -15.90 2.44 15.07
N ALA A 30 -14.85 2.13 14.32
CA ALA A 30 -14.86 1.03 13.36
C ALA A 30 -15.02 -0.34 14.03
N LEU A 31 -14.38 -0.56 15.18
CA LEU A 31 -14.50 -1.78 15.98
C LEU A 31 -15.94 -1.93 16.51
N GLN A 32 -16.57 -0.84 16.97
CA GLN A 32 -17.96 -0.84 17.40
C GLN A 32 -18.90 -1.17 16.24
N GLN A 33 -18.81 -0.44 15.13
CA GLN A 33 -19.68 -0.61 13.96
C GLN A 33 -19.57 -1.99 13.30
N SER A 34 -18.37 -2.56 13.30
CA SER A 34 -18.16 -3.92 12.78
C SER A 34 -18.67 -5.01 13.71
N GLY A 35 -18.91 -4.70 14.98
CA GLY A 35 -19.26 -5.64 16.04
C GLY A 35 -18.05 -6.35 16.67
N LEU A 36 -16.81 -5.96 16.33
CA LEU A 36 -15.61 -6.50 16.95
C LEU A 36 -15.51 -6.13 18.43
N GLN A 37 -15.92 -4.90 18.80
CA GLN A 37 -15.95 -4.48 20.20
C GLN A 37 -16.90 -5.36 21.05
N ALA A 38 -18.05 -5.72 20.52
CA ALA A 38 -18.97 -6.65 21.20
C ALA A 38 -18.42 -8.07 21.36
N LEU A 39 -17.38 -8.42 20.58
CA LEU A 39 -16.62 -9.67 20.69
C LEU A 39 -15.39 -9.52 21.60
N GLY A 40 -15.26 -8.40 22.33
CA GLY A 40 -14.20 -8.15 23.28
C GLY A 40 -12.90 -7.64 22.65
N ILE A 41 -12.94 -7.09 21.44
CA ILE A 41 -11.80 -6.48 20.75
C ILE A 41 -11.92 -4.97 20.88
N ASP A 42 -11.13 -4.37 21.76
CA ASP A 42 -10.87 -2.94 21.85
C ASP A 42 -9.67 -2.52 20.97
N THR A 43 -9.29 -1.28 21.01
CA THR A 43 -8.18 -0.74 20.19
C THR A 43 -6.83 -1.37 20.55
N GLU A 44 -6.55 -1.61 21.82
CA GLU A 44 -5.31 -2.24 22.29
C GLU A 44 -5.21 -3.69 21.80
N ARG A 45 -6.29 -4.48 22.02
CA ARG A 45 -6.35 -5.87 21.56
C ARG A 45 -6.34 -5.99 20.04
N TYR A 46 -6.92 -5.03 19.33
CA TYR A 46 -6.84 -5.00 17.88
C TYR A 46 -5.38 -4.98 17.41
N TRP A 47 -4.56 -4.12 17.98
CA TRP A 47 -3.14 -4.06 17.63
C TRP A 47 -2.37 -5.29 18.14
N ASN A 48 -2.47 -5.59 19.42
CA ASN A 48 -1.61 -6.59 20.07
C ASN A 48 -1.99 -8.04 19.72
N ASP A 49 -3.29 -8.34 19.59
CA ASP A 49 -3.76 -9.71 19.40
C ASP A 49 -4.08 -10.05 17.95
N LEU A 50 -4.39 -9.05 17.11
CA LEU A 50 -4.84 -9.28 15.73
C LEU A 50 -3.82 -8.78 14.70
N VAL A 51 -3.39 -7.53 14.75
CA VAL A 51 -2.53 -6.94 13.70
C VAL A 51 -1.08 -7.37 13.86
N ILE A 52 -0.44 -7.05 14.98
CA ILE A 52 1.00 -7.31 15.19
C ILE A 52 1.36 -8.78 14.92
N PRO A 53 0.66 -9.78 15.48
CA PRO A 53 1.02 -11.18 15.28
C PRO A 53 0.73 -11.72 13.88
N THR A 54 -0.07 -11.01 13.07
CA THR A 54 -0.45 -11.47 11.73
C THR A 54 0.10 -10.59 10.61
N TRP A 55 0.79 -9.49 10.93
CA TRP A 55 1.24 -8.52 9.94
C TRP A 55 2.15 -9.12 8.86
N VAL A 56 3.18 -9.87 9.28
CA VAL A 56 4.13 -10.47 8.32
C VAL A 56 3.39 -11.43 7.38
N GLU A 57 2.55 -12.32 7.92
CA GLU A 57 1.74 -13.22 7.10
C GLU A 57 0.78 -12.45 6.21
N GLY A 58 0.08 -11.45 6.76
CA GLY A 58 -0.93 -10.67 6.05
C GLY A 58 -0.37 -9.82 4.93
N SER A 59 0.80 -9.23 5.15
CA SER A 59 1.45 -8.37 4.15
C SER A 59 2.31 -9.14 3.15
N THR A 60 2.56 -10.44 3.35
CA THR A 60 3.36 -11.24 2.41
C THR A 60 2.64 -12.48 1.88
N THR A 61 1.33 -12.58 2.12
CA THR A 61 0.50 -13.64 1.54
C THR A 61 -0.84 -13.10 1.05
N ARG A 62 -1.47 -13.82 0.14
CA ARG A 62 -2.79 -13.46 -0.37
C ARG A 62 -3.96 -13.93 0.49
N ILE A 63 -3.71 -14.24 1.77
CA ILE A 63 -4.77 -14.69 2.66
C ILE A 63 -5.81 -13.61 2.95
N GLY A 64 -5.39 -12.35 3.00
CA GLY A 64 -6.23 -11.18 3.22
C GLY A 64 -6.60 -10.92 4.69
N LEU A 65 -6.85 -9.64 5.01
CA LEU A 65 -7.18 -9.16 6.36
C LEU A 65 -8.41 -9.85 6.94
N ARG A 66 -9.48 -9.98 6.12
CA ARG A 66 -10.73 -10.62 6.57
C ARG A 66 -10.50 -12.04 7.07
N ALA A 67 -9.74 -12.84 6.36
CA ALA A 67 -9.48 -14.23 6.72
C ALA A 67 -8.60 -14.34 7.98
N LEU A 68 -7.59 -13.48 8.07
CA LEU A 68 -6.71 -13.39 9.25
C LEU A 68 -7.48 -13.03 10.51
N LEU A 69 -8.28 -11.94 10.45
CA LEU A 69 -9.13 -11.53 11.57
C LEU A 69 -10.11 -12.64 11.96
N SER A 70 -10.75 -13.28 10.98
CA SER A 70 -11.68 -14.38 11.26
C SER A 70 -11.00 -15.54 11.97
N ARG A 71 -9.79 -15.92 11.54
CA ARG A 71 -9.00 -16.98 12.16
C ARG A 71 -8.63 -16.63 13.60
N LYS A 72 -8.12 -15.41 13.83
CA LYS A 72 -7.75 -14.94 15.17
C LYS A 72 -8.93 -14.89 16.14
N LEU A 73 -10.10 -14.48 15.67
CA LEU A 73 -11.32 -14.51 16.48
C LEU A 73 -11.74 -15.94 16.84
N GLN A 74 -11.60 -16.89 15.91
CA GLN A 74 -11.90 -18.30 16.18
C GLN A 74 -10.92 -18.91 17.19
N GLU A 75 -9.62 -18.59 17.11
CA GLU A 75 -8.62 -18.99 18.11
C GLU A 75 -8.98 -18.52 19.53
N ARG A 76 -9.78 -17.46 19.64
CA ARG A 76 -10.33 -16.93 20.91
C ARG A 76 -11.69 -17.54 21.28
N GLY A 77 -12.15 -18.55 20.57
CA GLY A 77 -13.42 -19.24 20.84
C GLY A 77 -14.66 -18.53 20.26
N ILE A 78 -14.50 -17.50 19.45
CA ILE A 78 -15.64 -16.84 18.80
C ILE A 78 -16.19 -17.74 17.68
N PRO A 79 -17.53 -17.98 17.66
CA PRO A 79 -18.16 -18.79 16.63
C PRO A 79 -17.85 -18.29 15.21
N LEU A 80 -17.57 -19.19 14.27
CA LEU A 80 -17.17 -18.90 12.89
C LEU A 80 -18.08 -17.84 12.22
N ALA A 81 -19.40 -18.02 12.34
CA ALA A 81 -20.35 -17.10 11.70
C ALA A 81 -20.25 -15.66 12.23
N ALA A 82 -20.00 -15.47 13.52
CA ALA A 82 -19.80 -14.14 14.14
C ALA A 82 -18.42 -13.57 13.72
N ALA A 83 -17.36 -14.38 13.80
CA ALA A 83 -16.02 -14.02 13.41
C ALA A 83 -15.97 -13.52 11.95
N VAL A 84 -16.51 -14.29 11.01
CA VAL A 84 -16.52 -13.95 9.57
C VAL A 84 -17.35 -12.68 9.28
N ARG A 85 -18.50 -12.50 9.95
CA ARG A 85 -19.34 -11.30 9.76
C ARG A 85 -18.62 -10.04 10.24
N SER A 86 -18.09 -10.06 11.48
CA SER A 86 -17.44 -8.90 12.08
C SER A 86 -16.13 -8.56 11.36
N ALA A 87 -15.29 -9.55 11.07
CA ALA A 87 -14.08 -9.37 10.27
C ALA A 87 -14.39 -8.79 8.88
N GLY A 88 -15.43 -9.30 8.22
CA GLY A 88 -15.83 -8.81 6.90
C GLY A 88 -16.37 -7.38 6.89
N ARG A 89 -17.12 -6.97 7.94
CA ARG A 89 -17.55 -5.57 8.09
C ARG A 89 -16.36 -4.66 8.33
N PHE A 90 -15.51 -5.01 9.27
CA PHE A 90 -14.32 -4.25 9.60
C PHE A 90 -13.42 -4.05 8.36
N THR A 91 -13.07 -5.14 7.66
CA THR A 91 -12.22 -5.08 6.47
C THR A 91 -12.82 -4.16 5.39
N ARG A 92 -14.13 -4.24 5.16
CA ARG A 92 -14.80 -3.33 4.21
C ARG A 92 -14.71 -1.86 4.62
N THR A 93 -14.93 -1.56 5.91
CA THR A 93 -14.83 -0.19 6.44
C THR A 93 -13.40 0.34 6.31
N TYR A 94 -12.41 -0.47 6.64
CA TYR A 94 -10.99 -0.10 6.49
C TYR A 94 -10.61 0.14 5.03
N MET A 95 -10.95 -0.77 4.12
CA MET A 95 -10.66 -0.59 2.70
C MET A 95 -11.40 0.63 2.12
N ALA A 96 -12.65 0.87 2.51
CA ALA A 96 -13.40 2.04 2.06
C ALA A 96 -12.80 3.37 2.56
N ALA A 97 -12.11 3.38 3.69
CA ALA A 97 -11.36 4.55 4.17
C ALA A 97 -10.03 4.74 3.43
N SER A 98 -9.48 3.66 2.82
CA SER A 98 -8.20 3.70 2.11
C SER A 98 -8.37 4.29 0.70
N VAL A 99 -8.63 5.59 0.63
CA VAL A 99 -8.84 6.34 -0.63
C VAL A 99 -7.60 7.17 -0.98
N ILE A 100 -7.36 7.39 -2.28
CA ILE A 100 -6.33 8.35 -2.71
C ILE A 100 -6.80 9.77 -2.34
N ASP A 101 -5.94 10.51 -1.62
CA ASP A 101 -6.25 11.88 -1.22
C ASP A 101 -6.46 12.76 -2.46
N PRO A 102 -7.56 13.54 -2.53
CA PRO A 102 -7.87 14.39 -3.69
C PRO A 102 -6.76 15.34 -4.10
N ALA A 103 -5.89 15.75 -3.17
CA ALA A 103 -4.76 16.63 -3.47
C ALA A 103 -3.74 15.99 -4.43
N TRP A 104 -3.75 14.66 -4.61
CA TRP A 104 -2.94 13.96 -5.61
C TRP A 104 -3.53 13.96 -7.03
N GLN A 105 -4.80 14.34 -7.21
CA GLN A 105 -5.44 14.35 -8.54
C GLN A 105 -4.65 15.11 -9.61
N PRO A 106 -4.05 16.31 -9.33
CA PRO A 106 -3.25 17.02 -10.32
C PRO A 106 -2.04 16.23 -10.83
N LEU A 107 -1.39 15.43 -9.95
CA LEU A 107 -0.29 14.55 -10.38
C LEU A 107 -0.77 13.52 -11.41
N PHE A 108 -1.84 12.80 -11.09
CA PHE A 108 -2.38 11.77 -11.98
C PHE A 108 -2.85 12.37 -13.31
N ALA A 109 -3.47 13.57 -13.31
CA ALA A 109 -3.86 14.26 -14.53
C ALA A 109 -2.65 14.62 -15.41
N ILE A 110 -1.54 15.08 -14.83
CA ILE A 110 -0.32 15.41 -15.57
C ILE A 110 0.34 14.15 -16.14
N LEU A 111 0.38 13.06 -15.34
CA LEU A 111 1.02 11.81 -15.72
C LEU A 111 0.34 11.14 -16.92
N GLN A 112 -0.96 11.38 -17.17
CA GLN A 112 -1.66 10.85 -18.37
C GLN A 112 -1.01 11.31 -19.68
N TYR A 113 -0.36 12.46 -19.68
CA TYR A 113 0.31 13.03 -20.85
C TYR A 113 1.83 12.77 -20.89
N ARG A 114 2.40 12.17 -19.82
CA ARG A 114 3.83 11.87 -19.73
C ARG A 114 4.10 10.41 -20.14
N GLN A 115 4.15 10.14 -21.44
CA GLN A 115 4.32 8.78 -22.00
C GLN A 115 5.61 8.08 -21.54
N GLN A 116 6.61 8.82 -21.08
CA GLN A 116 7.90 8.28 -20.63
C GLN A 116 7.94 8.00 -19.12
N THR A 117 6.84 8.20 -18.40
CA THR A 117 6.73 7.91 -16.97
C THR A 117 5.89 6.66 -16.74
N ILE A 118 6.44 5.72 -15.99
CA ILE A 118 5.75 4.49 -15.55
C ILE A 118 5.32 4.69 -14.09
N PRO A 119 4.05 4.97 -13.81
CA PRO A 119 3.56 5.05 -12.44
C PRO A 119 3.45 3.65 -11.84
N LEU A 120 4.03 3.46 -10.67
CA LEU A 120 3.98 2.25 -9.86
C LEU A 120 3.52 2.59 -8.45
N ILE A 121 2.40 2.04 -8.01
CA ILE A 121 2.00 2.07 -6.60
C ILE A 121 2.63 0.84 -5.92
N ALA A 122 3.59 1.07 -5.01
CA ALA A 122 4.30 0.02 -4.30
C ALA A 122 3.98 0.09 -2.81
N THR A 123 3.40 -0.96 -2.24
CA THR A 123 2.92 -0.94 -0.86
C THR A 123 3.17 -2.26 -0.12
N ASP A 124 3.48 -2.18 1.18
CA ASP A 124 3.37 -3.30 2.10
C ASP A 124 1.97 -3.28 2.70
N HIS A 125 1.10 -4.18 2.25
CA HIS A 125 -0.32 -4.16 2.66
C HIS A 125 -0.97 -5.54 2.54
N TYR A 126 -2.16 -5.69 3.14
CA TYR A 126 -3.02 -6.85 2.94
C TYR A 126 -3.47 -7.00 1.48
N ALA A 127 -3.84 -8.21 1.10
CA ALA A 127 -4.21 -8.55 -0.29
C ALA A 127 -5.37 -7.72 -0.85
N GLU A 128 -6.32 -7.31 -0.01
CA GLU A 128 -7.47 -6.49 -0.40
C GLU A 128 -7.06 -5.11 -0.94
N ALA A 129 -5.92 -4.56 -0.53
CA ALA A 129 -5.45 -3.25 -0.97
C ALA A 129 -5.23 -3.17 -2.48
N THR A 130 -4.83 -4.27 -3.13
CA THR A 130 -4.64 -4.30 -4.59
C THR A 130 -5.91 -3.92 -5.35
N PHE A 131 -7.07 -4.44 -4.93
CA PHE A 131 -8.34 -4.10 -5.56
C PHE A 131 -8.84 -2.72 -5.16
N GLN A 132 -8.58 -2.30 -3.92
CA GLN A 132 -8.92 -0.95 -3.46
C GLN A 132 -8.13 0.11 -4.25
N ILE A 133 -6.82 -0.05 -4.37
CA ILE A 133 -5.95 0.85 -5.16
C ILE A 133 -6.42 0.91 -6.62
N ALA A 134 -6.74 -0.23 -7.22
CA ALA A 134 -7.24 -0.26 -8.59
C ALA A 134 -8.58 0.48 -8.75
N GLY A 135 -9.48 0.38 -7.76
CA GLY A 135 -10.74 1.13 -7.72
C GLY A 135 -10.51 2.64 -7.59
N GLU A 136 -9.55 3.07 -6.77
CA GLU A 136 -9.19 4.48 -6.62
C GLU A 136 -8.54 5.04 -7.89
N LEU A 137 -7.64 4.29 -8.54
CA LEU A 137 -7.06 4.66 -9.82
C LEU A 137 -8.14 4.82 -10.92
N ALA A 138 -9.14 3.94 -10.92
CA ALA A 138 -10.25 4.04 -11.88
C ALA A 138 -11.08 5.32 -11.73
N LYS A 139 -11.22 5.86 -10.51
CA LYS A 139 -11.86 7.16 -10.26
C LYS A 139 -11.05 8.34 -10.82
N LEU A 140 -9.76 8.13 -11.07
CA LEU A 140 -8.84 9.10 -11.66
C LEU A 140 -8.60 8.87 -13.16
N ASP A 141 -9.43 8.04 -13.80
CA ASP A 141 -9.34 7.67 -15.22
C ASP A 141 -8.09 6.85 -15.58
N TRP A 142 -7.62 6.01 -14.64
CA TRP A 142 -6.49 5.11 -14.82
C TRP A 142 -6.91 3.64 -14.79
N SER A 143 -6.39 2.88 -15.73
CA SER A 143 -6.41 1.41 -15.68
C SER A 143 -5.25 0.90 -14.82
N ALA A 144 -5.42 -0.26 -14.17
CA ALA A 144 -4.41 -0.83 -13.31
C ALA A 144 -4.00 -2.24 -13.72
N ARG A 145 -2.69 -2.55 -13.58
CA ARG A 145 -2.14 -3.90 -13.65
C ARG A 145 -1.39 -4.22 -12.36
N ALA A 146 -1.88 -5.21 -11.63
CA ALA A 146 -1.17 -5.73 -10.47
C ALA A 146 -0.05 -6.68 -10.91
N LEU A 147 1.11 -6.53 -10.28
CA LEU A 147 2.21 -7.49 -10.40
C LEU A 147 1.96 -8.60 -9.38
N ARG A 148 1.82 -9.82 -9.87
CA ARG A 148 1.50 -10.98 -9.04
C ARG A 148 2.49 -12.09 -9.27
N ARG A 149 3.04 -12.62 -8.17
CA ARG A 149 3.87 -13.80 -8.21
C ARG A 149 2.99 -15.06 -8.21
N GLU A 150 3.15 -15.86 -9.26
CA GLU A 150 2.54 -17.18 -9.35
C GLU A 150 3.63 -18.22 -9.61
N HIS A 151 3.90 -19.05 -8.60
CA HIS A 151 5.04 -19.96 -8.58
C HIS A 151 6.36 -19.16 -8.78
N ASN A 152 7.08 -19.41 -9.86
CA ASN A 152 8.35 -18.72 -10.18
C ASN A 152 8.20 -17.66 -11.29
N ARG A 153 6.97 -17.19 -11.58
CA ARG A 153 6.72 -16.22 -12.64
C ARG A 153 6.01 -14.99 -12.10
N ILE A 154 6.34 -13.84 -12.66
CA ILE A 154 5.63 -12.60 -12.41
C ILE A 154 4.64 -12.38 -13.55
N LYS A 155 3.36 -12.25 -13.17
CA LYS A 155 2.26 -11.95 -14.08
C LYS A 155 1.78 -10.53 -13.89
N ARG A 156 1.39 -9.90 -15.00
CA ARG A 156 0.68 -8.62 -15.00
C ARG A 156 -0.81 -8.92 -15.06
N VAL A 157 -1.47 -8.87 -13.94
CA VAL A 157 -2.89 -9.18 -13.82
C VAL A 157 -3.69 -7.89 -13.92
N ARG A 158 -4.69 -7.87 -14.79
CA ARG A 158 -5.65 -6.75 -14.86
C ARG A 158 -6.50 -6.73 -13.61
N VAL A 159 -6.66 -5.55 -13.00
CA VAL A 159 -7.49 -5.34 -11.83
C VAL A 159 -8.34 -4.09 -12.00
N GLY A 160 -9.60 -4.16 -11.59
CA GLY A 160 -10.54 -3.06 -11.74
C GLY A 160 -11.10 -2.89 -13.17
N PRO A 161 -11.82 -1.77 -13.42
CA PRO A 161 -12.40 -1.45 -14.72
C PRO A 161 -11.33 -1.16 -15.78
N LEU A 162 -11.63 -1.46 -17.04
CA LEU A 162 -10.69 -1.36 -18.17
C LEU A 162 -11.10 -0.28 -19.18
N GLN A 163 -11.55 0.85 -18.70
CA GLN A 163 -12.11 1.87 -19.58
C GLN A 163 -11.12 2.97 -19.98
N HIS A 164 -9.89 2.96 -19.41
CA HIS A 164 -8.97 4.08 -19.54
C HIS A 164 -7.70 3.69 -20.30
N THR A 165 -7.14 4.64 -21.05
CA THR A 165 -5.90 4.48 -21.82
C THR A 165 -4.65 4.62 -20.96
N ALA A 166 -4.71 5.45 -19.92
CA ALA A 166 -3.63 5.60 -18.95
C ALA A 166 -3.49 4.34 -18.10
N LEU A 167 -2.25 3.91 -17.87
CA LEU A 167 -1.94 2.65 -17.18
C LEU A 167 -0.97 2.88 -16.02
N ALA A 168 -1.37 2.46 -14.83
CA ALA A 168 -0.51 2.34 -13.65
C ALA A 168 -0.26 0.87 -13.29
N PHE A 169 0.88 0.61 -12.65
CA PHE A 169 1.19 -0.69 -12.08
C PHE A 169 0.96 -0.68 -10.57
N ILE A 170 0.61 -1.83 -10.00
CA ILE A 170 0.46 -2.03 -8.56
C ILE A 170 1.39 -3.18 -8.16
N ALA A 171 2.30 -2.93 -7.22
CA ALA A 171 3.13 -3.92 -6.56
C ALA A 171 2.75 -3.95 -5.08
N ASN A 172 1.96 -4.93 -4.68
CA ASN A 172 1.60 -5.17 -3.29
C ASN A 172 2.43 -6.35 -2.75
N SER A 173 3.05 -6.18 -1.59
CA SER A 173 3.84 -7.22 -0.94
C SER A 173 3.06 -8.53 -0.76
N ALA A 174 1.75 -8.47 -0.48
CA ALA A 174 0.90 -9.65 -0.39
C ALA A 174 0.78 -10.42 -1.72
N ASP A 175 0.79 -9.74 -2.86
CA ASP A 175 0.74 -10.36 -4.19
C ASP A 175 2.10 -10.91 -4.63
N LEU A 176 3.20 -10.28 -4.18
CA LEU A 176 4.56 -10.69 -4.52
C LEU A 176 5.17 -11.70 -3.54
N GLY A 177 4.63 -11.79 -2.32
CA GLY A 177 5.08 -12.71 -1.28
C GLY A 177 6.32 -12.26 -0.52
N VAL A 178 6.70 -10.97 -0.62
CA VAL A 178 7.86 -10.36 0.03
C VAL A 178 7.62 -8.87 0.28
N ALA A 179 8.21 -8.30 1.33
CA ALA A 179 8.09 -6.88 1.68
C ALA A 179 8.99 -5.98 0.81
N LYS A 180 8.68 -4.68 0.73
CA LYS A 180 9.45 -3.67 -0.02
C LYS A 180 10.92 -3.57 0.40
N ALA A 181 11.23 -3.84 1.68
CA ALA A 181 12.60 -3.82 2.19
C ALA A 181 13.47 -5.00 1.71
N ASP A 182 12.88 -6.02 1.10
CA ASP A 182 13.57 -7.18 0.54
C ASP A 182 13.91 -6.92 -0.94
N PRO A 183 15.17 -7.07 -1.38
CA PRO A 183 15.55 -6.87 -2.79
C PRO A 183 14.76 -7.72 -3.78
N ARG A 184 14.26 -8.90 -3.37
CA ARG A 184 13.42 -9.76 -4.21
C ARG A 184 12.11 -9.08 -4.62
N PHE A 185 11.55 -8.20 -3.79
CA PHE A 185 10.38 -7.40 -4.17
C PHE A 185 10.66 -6.60 -5.45
N TRP A 186 11.79 -5.91 -5.48
CA TRP A 186 12.18 -5.05 -6.60
C TRP A 186 12.64 -5.85 -7.82
N GLN A 187 13.25 -7.03 -7.62
CA GLN A 187 13.52 -7.97 -8.72
C GLN A 187 12.21 -8.40 -9.41
N TYR A 188 11.17 -8.71 -8.63
CA TYR A 188 9.86 -9.05 -9.18
C TYR A 188 9.21 -7.85 -9.89
N VAL A 189 9.35 -6.66 -9.33
CA VAL A 189 8.90 -5.42 -9.96
C VAL A 189 9.63 -5.21 -11.29
N GLN A 190 10.96 -5.30 -11.32
CA GLN A 190 11.74 -5.12 -12.54
C GLN A 190 11.35 -6.10 -13.65
N ILE A 191 11.14 -7.38 -13.32
CA ILE A 191 10.64 -8.40 -14.27
C ILE A 191 9.22 -8.06 -14.75
N GLY A 192 8.40 -7.52 -13.86
CA GLY A 192 7.00 -7.19 -14.12
C GLY A 192 6.78 -5.88 -14.89
N LEU A 193 7.75 -5.00 -14.99
CA LEU A 193 7.63 -3.71 -15.67
C LEU A 193 8.09 -3.76 -17.15
N PRO A 194 7.73 -2.76 -17.98
CA PRO A 194 8.38 -2.53 -19.26
C PRO A 194 9.88 -2.31 -19.08
N ARG A 195 10.67 -2.71 -20.08
CA ARG A 195 12.14 -2.51 -20.06
C ARG A 195 12.50 -1.05 -20.34
N GLY A 196 13.72 -0.66 -19.97
CA GLY A 196 14.32 0.62 -20.34
C GLY A 196 14.15 1.72 -19.30
N VAL A 197 13.87 1.39 -18.04
CA VAL A 197 13.94 2.36 -16.94
C VAL A 197 15.34 2.92 -16.83
N THR A 198 15.47 4.26 -16.83
CA THR A 198 16.74 4.97 -16.76
C THR A 198 16.78 5.98 -15.61
N GLN A 199 15.62 6.24 -14.98
CA GLN A 199 15.49 7.09 -13.81
C GLN A 199 14.48 6.49 -12.84
N VAL A 200 14.72 6.60 -11.54
CA VAL A 200 13.81 6.15 -10.48
C VAL A 200 13.54 7.29 -9.52
N ILE A 201 12.27 7.63 -9.34
CA ILE A 201 11.78 8.58 -8.34
C ILE A 201 10.91 7.79 -7.35
N VAL A 202 11.18 7.92 -6.05
CA VAL A 202 10.40 7.31 -4.98
C VAL A 202 9.76 8.38 -4.13
N VAL A 203 8.46 8.28 -3.91
CA VAL A 203 7.70 9.08 -2.94
C VAL A 203 7.10 8.12 -1.93
N ASP A 204 7.58 8.17 -0.70
CA ASP A 204 7.22 7.20 0.35
C ASP A 204 7.37 7.88 1.73
N ASP A 205 6.48 7.58 2.67
CA ASP A 205 6.62 8.00 4.07
C ASP A 205 7.39 6.96 4.91
N PHE A 206 7.59 5.78 4.38
CA PHE A 206 8.21 4.63 5.04
C PHE A 206 7.55 4.27 6.39
N GLY A 207 6.27 4.63 6.55
CA GLY A 207 5.50 4.45 7.77
C GLY A 207 5.72 5.55 8.82
N ALA A 208 6.36 6.68 8.46
CA ALA A 208 6.54 7.82 9.36
C ALA A 208 5.22 8.53 9.70
N ASN A 209 4.24 8.43 8.82
CA ASN A 209 2.92 9.04 8.99
C ASN A 209 1.93 8.13 9.72
N GLU A 210 2.29 6.88 10.02
CA GLU A 210 1.45 5.97 10.77
C GLU A 210 1.27 6.46 12.22
N ASN A 211 0.22 6.00 12.89
CA ASN A 211 -0.06 6.40 14.26
C ASN A 211 1.04 5.87 15.21
N LEU A 212 1.48 6.71 16.17
CA LEU A 212 2.45 6.31 17.19
C LEU A 212 2.02 5.10 18.05
N ALA A 213 0.72 4.81 18.12
CA ALA A 213 0.21 3.57 18.72
C ALA A 213 0.47 2.33 17.84
N ASP A 214 0.83 2.54 16.56
CA ASP A 214 1.20 1.49 15.64
C ASP A 214 2.69 1.14 15.80
N PHE A 215 3.00 -0.13 16.02
CA PHE A 215 4.38 -0.62 16.03
C PHE A 215 5.15 -0.30 14.74
N TYR A 216 4.45 0.03 13.67
CA TYR A 216 5.00 0.35 12.36
C TYR A 216 5.68 1.73 12.34
N ALA A 217 5.19 2.67 13.15
CA ALA A 217 5.66 4.06 13.21
C ALA A 217 6.91 4.28 14.11
N ASP A 218 7.49 3.23 14.69
CA ASP A 218 8.71 3.36 15.48
C ASP A 218 9.83 4.03 14.65
N PRO A 219 10.43 5.15 15.09
CA PRO A 219 11.39 5.92 14.29
C PRO A 219 12.61 5.12 13.82
N THR A 220 13.10 4.19 14.67
CA THR A 220 14.24 3.33 14.31
C THR A 220 13.86 2.35 13.20
N ARG A 221 12.64 1.83 13.26
CA ARG A 221 12.09 0.93 12.23
C ARG A 221 11.81 1.66 10.93
N VAL A 222 11.28 2.89 11.01
CA VAL A 222 11.04 3.77 9.85
C VAL A 222 12.36 4.03 9.12
N GLU A 223 13.40 4.48 9.84
CA GLU A 223 14.70 4.77 9.24
C GLU A 223 15.35 3.53 8.63
N ARG A 224 15.30 2.39 9.34
CA ARG A 224 15.82 1.11 8.81
C ARG A 224 15.07 0.70 7.53
N ARG A 225 13.75 0.78 7.53
CA ARG A 225 12.90 0.44 6.37
C ARG A 225 13.21 1.34 5.19
N ARG A 226 13.37 2.65 5.41
CA ARG A 226 13.78 3.61 4.41
C ARG A 226 15.10 3.23 3.76
N GLN A 227 16.14 3.00 4.57
CA GLN A 227 17.46 2.62 4.09
C GLN A 227 17.43 1.31 3.30
N GLN A 228 16.80 0.27 3.84
CA GLN A 228 16.70 -1.03 3.19
C GLN A 228 15.94 -0.95 1.86
N THR A 229 14.81 -0.22 1.83
CA THR A 229 14.01 -0.07 0.61
C THR A 229 14.78 0.67 -0.49
N ILE A 230 15.42 1.79 -0.16
CA ILE A 230 16.19 2.56 -1.15
C ILE A 230 17.39 1.74 -1.66
N SER A 231 18.19 1.14 -0.75
CA SER A 231 19.32 0.30 -1.15
C SER A 231 18.87 -0.88 -2.03
N ALA A 232 17.74 -1.51 -1.73
CA ALA A 232 17.21 -2.61 -2.53
C ALA A 232 16.79 -2.17 -3.94
N ILE A 233 16.20 -0.96 -4.09
CA ILE A 233 15.87 -0.41 -5.40
C ILE A 233 17.15 -0.12 -6.20
N GLU A 234 18.12 0.56 -5.59
CA GLU A 234 19.40 0.90 -6.23
C GLU A 234 20.18 -0.33 -6.65
N GLU A 235 20.22 -1.36 -5.80
CA GLU A 235 20.84 -2.64 -6.11
C GLU A 235 20.20 -3.31 -7.33
N VAL A 236 18.86 -3.36 -7.39
CA VAL A 236 18.15 -4.08 -8.44
C VAL A 236 18.14 -3.33 -9.76
N PHE A 237 17.87 -2.03 -9.73
CA PHE A 237 17.77 -1.23 -10.95
C PHE A 237 19.14 -0.72 -11.45
N GLN A 238 20.16 -0.75 -10.61
CA GLN A 238 21.51 -0.19 -10.89
C GLN A 238 21.46 1.30 -11.27
N ILE A 239 20.55 2.04 -10.60
CA ILE A 239 20.26 3.46 -10.82
C ILE A 239 20.15 4.12 -9.46
N SER A 240 20.78 5.28 -9.28
CA SER A 240 20.58 6.10 -8.08
C SER A 240 19.14 6.57 -7.96
N VAL A 241 18.57 6.43 -6.78
CA VAL A 241 17.17 6.77 -6.50
C VAL A 241 17.05 8.23 -6.11
N GLN A 242 16.20 8.96 -6.82
CA GLN A 242 15.72 10.25 -6.33
C GLN A 242 14.60 10.01 -5.31
N MET A 243 14.94 10.10 -4.03
CA MET A 243 14.00 9.91 -2.95
C MET A 243 13.32 11.24 -2.57
N ILE A 244 11.99 11.21 -2.46
CA ILE A 244 11.16 12.27 -1.89
C ILE A 244 10.49 11.70 -0.65
N TRP A 245 11.04 11.99 0.52
CA TRP A 245 10.42 11.58 1.78
C TRP A 245 9.17 12.41 2.03
N PHE A 246 8.01 11.77 2.08
CA PHE A 246 6.73 12.41 2.33
C PHE A 246 6.39 12.32 3.83
N THR A 247 6.12 13.46 4.44
CA THR A 247 5.66 13.58 5.83
C THR A 247 4.46 14.54 5.88
N LEU A 248 3.57 14.38 6.85
CA LEU A 248 2.30 15.11 6.93
C LEU A 248 2.45 16.64 7.12
N ASP A 249 3.64 17.12 7.47
CA ASP A 249 4.00 18.54 7.52
C ASP A 249 4.30 19.14 6.14
N ARG A 250 4.45 18.30 5.10
CA ARG A 250 4.70 18.73 3.74
C ARG A 250 3.41 18.83 2.94
N ARG A 251 3.34 19.87 2.10
CA ARG A 251 2.21 20.05 1.20
C ARG A 251 2.35 19.13 -0.02
N ILE A 252 1.28 18.44 -0.37
CA ILE A 252 1.25 17.52 -1.53
C ILE A 252 1.59 18.28 -2.83
N GLU A 253 1.14 19.53 -2.99
CA GLU A 253 1.44 20.35 -4.16
C GLU A 253 2.95 20.57 -4.34
N GLU A 254 3.70 20.76 -3.26
CA GLU A 254 5.17 20.91 -3.31
C GLU A 254 5.87 19.62 -3.73
N ILE A 255 5.34 18.47 -3.28
CA ILE A 255 5.83 17.17 -3.72
C ILE A 255 5.57 16.95 -5.21
N ILE A 256 4.36 17.30 -5.67
CA ILE A 256 4.01 17.23 -7.10
C ILE A 256 4.96 18.08 -7.94
N GLN A 257 5.26 19.32 -7.52
CA GLN A 257 6.21 20.18 -8.24
C GLN A 257 7.62 19.56 -8.31
N LYS A 258 8.09 18.92 -7.22
CA LYS A 258 9.38 18.21 -7.24
C LYS A 258 9.39 17.04 -8.23
N ILE A 259 8.32 16.23 -8.26
CA ILE A 259 8.18 15.11 -9.20
C ILE A 259 8.21 15.63 -10.65
N ILE A 260 7.47 16.71 -10.93
CA ILE A 260 7.34 17.27 -12.28
C ILE A 260 8.64 17.92 -12.75
N GLY A 261 9.34 18.62 -11.87
CA GLY A 261 10.59 19.31 -12.17
C GLY A 261 11.82 18.38 -12.29
N SER A 262 11.67 17.12 -11.94
CA SER A 262 12.73 16.11 -11.98
C SER A 262 12.74 15.26 -13.26
N GLY A 263 11.79 15.48 -14.17
CA GLY A 263 11.59 14.65 -15.37
C GLY A 263 11.89 15.40 -16.68
#